data_5d420ab9251ad56268eb0dfe11193d57
#
_entry.id   5d420ab9251ad56268eb0dfe11193d57
#
_cell.length_a   1.000
_cell.length_b   1.000
_cell.length_c   1.000
_cell.angle_alpha   90.00
_cell.angle_beta   90.00
_cell.angle_gamma   90.00
#
_symmetry.space_group_name_H-M   'P 1'
#
loop_
_entity.id
_entity.type
_entity.pdbx_description
1 polymer ?
#
loop_
_entity_poly.entity_id
_entity_poly.type
_entity_poly.pdbx_seq_one_letter_code
_entity_poly.pdbx_strand_id
1 'polypeptide(L)'
;VLSTDMVFIEEVAMSTLGNMMGYLLSSLILLVFMFYLNVQLGLIAAAVTVLAWLVSKGMNKVSLREAAERQEQSERLTDAVLSFVEGIGVIKSYNLLGEKSEELTDNFQRSRNTSLAFEQKMTPWTMSLNILYGIGIAAIFGLSIVLEQRGALPLAYVLGVLLFVFDLFGPLKALYGEASRLTVMNAALDRIEAVLNEPELPDTGKQHLPAQAQPGQPEVQFNDVVFAYQDKEVLHHISFAMKKDSMTALVRPSG
;
A
#
# COMPACT_ATOMS: atom_id res chain seq x y z
N VAL A 1 -0.76 -13.74 -3.82
CA VAL A 1 -0.79 -12.73 -2.74
C VAL A 1 0.55 -12.78 -1.98
N LEU A 2 0.88 -13.85 -1.26
CA LEU A 2 2.10 -13.93 -0.43
C LEU A 2 3.40 -13.63 -1.20
N SER A 3 3.58 -14.19 -2.40
CA SER A 3 4.80 -13.95 -3.18
C SER A 3 4.94 -12.48 -3.62
N THR A 4 3.84 -11.83 -3.96
CA THR A 4 3.82 -10.42 -4.35
C THR A 4 4.10 -9.51 -3.15
N ASP A 5 3.49 -9.80 -2.00
CA ASP A 5 3.72 -9.05 -0.77
C ASP A 5 5.16 -9.22 -0.25
N MET A 6 5.73 -10.43 -0.35
CA MET A 6 7.13 -10.69 0.02
C MET A 6 8.13 -9.92 -0.86
N VAL A 7 7.95 -9.96 -2.19
CA VAL A 7 8.80 -9.20 -3.13
C VAL A 7 8.68 -7.70 -2.86
N PHE A 8 7.46 -7.20 -2.63
CA PHE A 8 7.26 -5.80 -2.31
C PHE A 8 7.98 -5.39 -1.02
N ILE A 9 7.93 -6.22 0.03
CA ILE A 9 8.63 -5.94 1.28
C ILE A 9 10.14 -5.97 1.07
N GLU A 10 10.68 -6.98 0.36
CA GLU A 10 12.11 -7.11 0.10
C GLU A 10 12.67 -5.90 -0.67
N GLU A 11 11.99 -5.48 -1.74
CA GLU A 11 12.46 -4.37 -2.59
C GLU A 11 12.23 -3.00 -1.94
N VAL A 12 11.11 -2.81 -1.27
CA VAL A 12 10.68 -1.50 -0.78
C VAL A 12 11.13 -1.22 0.65
N ALA A 13 11.18 -2.21 1.54
CA ALA A 13 11.48 -1.98 2.94
C ALA A 13 12.88 -1.39 3.17
N MET A 14 13.91 -2.00 2.59
CA MET A 14 15.30 -1.55 2.78
C MET A 14 15.52 -0.17 2.18
N SER A 15 14.97 0.09 0.98
CA SER A 15 15.07 1.40 0.33
C SER A 15 14.30 2.48 1.10
N THR A 16 13.09 2.19 1.56
CA THR A 16 12.26 3.13 2.33
C THR A 16 12.92 3.47 3.68
N LEU A 17 13.37 2.48 4.42
CA LEU A 17 14.06 2.71 5.70
C LEU A 17 15.37 3.48 5.52
N GLY A 18 16.18 3.12 4.51
CA GLY A 18 17.42 3.81 4.18
C GLY A 18 17.17 5.27 3.80
N ASN A 19 16.18 5.53 2.96
CA ASN A 19 15.79 6.89 2.56
C ASN A 19 15.30 7.71 3.75
N MET A 20 14.43 7.13 4.60
CA MET A 20 13.93 7.81 5.80
C MET A 20 15.06 8.20 6.76
N MET A 21 16.00 7.29 7.02
CA MET A 21 17.17 7.58 7.82
C MET A 21 18.02 8.70 7.20
N GLY A 22 18.24 8.64 5.88
CA GLY A 22 18.97 9.66 5.15
C GLY A 22 18.29 11.03 5.24
N TYR A 23 16.97 11.09 5.04
CA TYR A 23 16.21 12.34 5.12
C TYR A 23 16.16 12.94 6.53
N LEU A 24 16.01 12.08 7.56
CA LEU A 24 16.07 12.52 8.96
C LEU A 24 17.43 13.07 9.32
N LEU A 25 18.50 12.36 8.98
CA LEU A 25 19.87 12.80 9.25
C LEU A 25 20.20 14.11 8.50
N SER A 26 19.86 14.18 7.22
CA SER A 26 20.07 15.40 6.43
C SER A 26 19.31 16.60 6.99
N SER A 27 18.05 16.44 7.34
CA SER A 27 17.25 17.50 7.96
C SER A 27 17.82 17.95 9.29
N LEU A 28 18.26 17.00 10.13
CA LEU A 28 18.85 17.29 11.43
C LEU A 28 20.19 18.05 11.28
N ILE A 29 21.05 17.56 10.39
CA ILE A 29 22.36 18.19 10.13
C ILE A 29 22.17 19.63 9.63
N LEU A 30 21.27 19.83 8.67
CA LEU A 30 21.00 21.16 8.11
C LEU A 30 20.38 22.10 9.16
N LEU A 31 19.49 21.59 10.00
CA LEU A 31 18.89 22.38 11.08
C LEU A 31 19.96 22.79 12.12
N VAL A 32 20.82 21.86 12.55
CA VAL A 32 21.95 22.15 13.45
C VAL A 32 22.90 23.14 12.81
N PHE A 33 23.18 23.01 11.52
CA PHE A 33 24.01 23.94 10.77
C PHE A 33 23.43 25.35 10.75
N MET A 34 22.12 25.52 10.59
CA MET A 34 21.45 26.82 10.67
C MET A 34 21.59 27.45 12.06
N PHE A 35 21.51 26.66 13.14
CA PHE A 35 21.80 27.15 14.50
C PHE A 35 23.25 27.54 14.69
N TYR A 36 24.18 26.81 14.08
CA TYR A 36 25.61 27.11 14.15
C TYR A 36 25.95 28.45 13.44
N LEU A 37 25.31 28.72 12.29
CA LEU A 37 25.47 29.95 11.56
C LEU A 37 24.94 31.16 12.34
N ASN A 38 23.70 31.05 12.83
CA ASN A 38 23.08 32.09 13.67
C ASN A 38 21.84 31.51 14.36
N VAL A 39 21.69 31.78 15.66
CA VAL A 39 20.56 31.28 16.46
C VAL A 39 19.21 31.73 15.90
N GLN A 40 19.11 32.95 15.38
CA GLN A 40 17.85 33.47 14.81
C GLN A 40 17.46 32.70 13.53
N LEU A 41 18.42 32.36 12.67
CA LEU A 41 18.18 31.53 11.48
C LEU A 41 17.74 30.13 11.87
N GLY A 42 18.40 29.53 12.85
CA GLY A 42 18.02 28.23 13.40
C GLY A 42 16.62 28.20 14.00
N LEU A 43 16.22 29.24 14.73
CA LEU A 43 14.86 29.35 15.30
C LEU A 43 13.78 29.44 14.21
N ILE A 44 14.00 30.20 13.12
CA ILE A 44 13.05 30.24 12.00
C ILE A 44 12.96 28.87 11.35
N ALA A 45 14.10 28.22 11.06
CA ALA A 45 14.14 26.89 10.48
C ALA A 45 13.39 25.86 11.34
N ALA A 46 13.62 25.87 12.65
CA ALA A 46 12.93 25.02 13.60
C ALA A 46 11.41 25.29 13.66
N ALA A 47 11.01 26.56 13.69
CA ALA A 47 9.60 26.94 13.71
C ALA A 47 8.87 26.47 12.44
N VAL A 48 9.47 26.67 11.26
CA VAL A 48 8.90 26.17 9.98
C VAL A 48 8.81 24.64 9.99
N THR A 49 9.84 23.95 10.49
CA THR A 49 9.83 22.46 10.58
C THR A 49 8.70 21.97 11.50
N VAL A 50 8.51 22.58 12.66
CA VAL A 50 7.43 22.23 13.59
C VAL A 50 6.05 22.50 12.98
N LEU A 51 5.87 23.66 12.33
CA LEU A 51 4.63 23.99 11.64
C LEU A 51 4.33 22.99 10.51
N ALA A 52 5.34 22.67 9.70
CA ALA A 52 5.20 21.67 8.64
C ALA A 52 4.82 20.31 9.19
N TRP A 53 5.38 19.89 10.33
CA TRP A 53 5.00 18.65 10.98
C TRP A 53 3.54 18.65 11.46
N LEU A 54 3.05 19.76 12.01
CA LEU A 54 1.64 19.89 12.39
C LEU A 54 0.69 19.81 11.20
N VAL A 55 1.01 20.51 10.11
CA VAL A 55 0.24 20.44 8.85
C VAL A 55 0.23 19.01 8.30
N SER A 56 1.37 18.33 8.33
CA SER A 56 1.51 16.95 7.83
C SER A 56 0.73 15.93 8.67
N LYS A 57 0.59 16.13 9.96
CA LYS A 57 -0.30 15.30 10.79
C LYS A 57 -1.76 15.37 10.32
N GLY A 58 -2.24 16.58 10.00
CA GLY A 58 -3.57 16.76 9.43
C GLY A 58 -3.73 16.08 8.06
N MET A 59 -2.74 16.27 7.20
CA MET A 59 -2.68 15.67 5.87
C MET A 59 -2.73 14.15 5.92
N ASN A 60 -1.94 13.50 6.79
CA ASN A 60 -1.86 12.04 6.87
C ASN A 60 -3.22 11.41 7.19
N LYS A 61 -4.01 12.01 8.06
CA LYS A 61 -5.34 11.49 8.41
C LYS A 61 -6.28 11.46 7.21
N VAL A 62 -6.21 12.48 6.36
CA VAL A 62 -7.02 12.58 5.13
C VAL A 62 -6.45 11.63 4.07
N SER A 63 -5.13 11.63 3.89
CA SER A 63 -4.43 10.83 2.89
C SER A 63 -4.71 9.35 3.04
N LEU A 64 -4.65 8.79 4.24
CA LEU A 64 -4.84 7.36 4.49
C LEU A 64 -6.25 6.90 4.09
N ARG A 65 -7.27 7.68 4.44
CA ARG A 65 -8.67 7.34 4.11
C ARG A 65 -8.92 7.38 2.61
N GLU A 66 -8.50 8.46 1.97
CA GLU A 66 -8.74 8.68 0.55
C GLU A 66 -7.87 7.76 -0.34
N ALA A 67 -6.65 7.42 0.12
CA ALA A 67 -5.79 6.49 -0.58
C ALA A 67 -6.36 5.08 -0.61
N ALA A 68 -6.99 4.62 0.49
CA ALA A 68 -7.65 3.31 0.54
C ALA A 68 -8.79 3.21 -0.47
N GLU A 69 -9.65 4.24 -0.54
CA GLU A 69 -10.76 4.29 -1.51
C GLU A 69 -10.25 4.30 -2.96
N ARG A 70 -9.20 5.08 -3.23
CA ARG A 70 -8.55 5.11 -4.55
C ARG A 70 -7.96 3.76 -4.92
N GLN A 71 -7.31 3.07 -3.98
CA GLN A 71 -6.74 1.75 -4.20
C GLN A 71 -7.82 0.72 -4.53
N GLU A 72 -8.90 0.69 -3.77
CA GLU A 72 -10.04 -0.21 -4.03
C GLU A 72 -10.64 0.01 -5.43
N GLN A 73 -10.80 1.26 -5.86
CA GLN A 73 -11.30 1.57 -7.20
C GLN A 73 -10.30 1.18 -8.30
N SER A 74 -8.99 1.27 -8.03
CA SER A 74 -7.95 0.82 -8.95
C SER A 74 -7.96 -0.70 -9.12
N GLU A 75 -8.17 -1.45 -8.05
CA GLU A 75 -8.31 -2.91 -8.08
C GLU A 75 -9.55 -3.32 -8.87
N ARG A 76 -10.71 -2.72 -8.60
CA ARG A 76 -11.95 -2.96 -9.36
C ARG A 76 -11.80 -2.68 -10.86
N LEU A 77 -11.08 -1.61 -11.22
CA LEU A 77 -10.79 -1.30 -12.62
C LEU A 77 -9.89 -2.37 -13.23
N THR A 78 -8.86 -2.82 -12.52
CA THR A 78 -7.96 -3.87 -12.99
C THR A 78 -8.72 -5.17 -13.26
N ASP A 79 -9.59 -5.58 -12.33
CA ASP A 79 -10.43 -6.77 -12.47
C ASP A 79 -11.39 -6.66 -13.66
N ALA A 80 -12.00 -5.49 -13.84
CA ALA A 80 -12.88 -5.24 -14.99
C ALA A 80 -12.14 -5.31 -16.33
N VAL A 81 -10.91 -4.76 -16.40
CA VAL A 81 -10.06 -4.85 -17.60
C VAL A 81 -9.64 -6.29 -17.88
N LEU A 82 -9.19 -7.03 -16.87
CA LEU A 82 -8.78 -8.43 -17.02
C LEU A 82 -9.96 -9.28 -17.48
N SER A 83 -11.11 -9.16 -16.83
CA SER A 83 -12.34 -9.89 -17.21
C SER A 83 -12.78 -9.57 -18.63
N PHE A 84 -12.66 -8.32 -19.06
CA PHE A 84 -12.98 -7.92 -20.44
C PHE A 84 -12.03 -8.54 -21.45
N VAL A 85 -10.71 -8.53 -21.17
CA VAL A 85 -9.67 -9.08 -22.05
C VAL A 85 -9.80 -10.60 -22.15
N GLU A 86 -9.96 -11.29 -21.01
CA GLU A 86 -10.15 -12.75 -20.99
C GLU A 86 -11.44 -13.18 -21.69
N GLY A 87 -12.51 -12.41 -21.48
CA GLY A 87 -13.83 -12.67 -22.08
C GLY A 87 -14.01 -12.18 -23.50
N ILE A 88 -13.05 -11.50 -24.13
CA ILE A 88 -13.25 -10.79 -25.39
C ILE A 88 -13.71 -11.69 -26.55
N GLY A 89 -13.27 -12.95 -26.56
CA GLY A 89 -13.70 -13.95 -27.55
C GLY A 89 -15.20 -14.24 -27.44
N VAL A 90 -15.68 -14.42 -26.21
CA VAL A 90 -17.09 -14.67 -25.91
C VAL A 90 -17.93 -13.41 -26.19
N ILE A 91 -17.46 -12.25 -25.73
CA ILE A 91 -18.11 -10.95 -25.94
C ILE A 91 -18.34 -10.69 -27.44
N LYS A 92 -17.34 -10.97 -28.27
CA LYS A 92 -17.45 -10.82 -29.72
C LYS A 92 -18.40 -11.83 -30.37
N SER A 93 -18.34 -13.12 -29.96
CA SER A 93 -19.19 -14.15 -30.52
C SER A 93 -20.69 -13.95 -30.24
N TYR A 94 -21.01 -13.35 -29.08
CA TYR A 94 -22.39 -13.03 -28.68
C TYR A 94 -22.80 -11.58 -29.01
N ASN A 95 -21.96 -10.82 -29.71
CA ASN A 95 -22.18 -9.40 -30.06
C ASN A 95 -22.49 -8.46 -28.88
N LEU A 96 -21.84 -8.74 -27.71
CA LEU A 96 -22.01 -7.98 -26.46
C LEU A 96 -20.98 -6.82 -26.30
N LEU A 97 -20.28 -6.45 -27.37
CA LEU A 97 -19.24 -5.43 -27.33
C LEU A 97 -19.77 -4.07 -26.82
N GLY A 98 -20.99 -3.66 -27.22
CA GLY A 98 -21.58 -2.39 -26.78
C GLY A 98 -21.76 -2.36 -25.27
N GLU A 99 -22.48 -3.33 -24.72
CA GLU A 99 -22.83 -3.43 -23.31
C GLU A 99 -21.58 -3.58 -22.40
N LYS A 100 -20.68 -4.48 -22.78
CA LYS A 100 -19.46 -4.73 -21.97
C LYS A 100 -18.44 -3.60 -22.10
N SER A 101 -18.42 -2.89 -23.22
CA SER A 101 -17.59 -1.67 -23.36
C SER A 101 -18.15 -0.52 -22.53
N GLU A 102 -19.45 -0.40 -22.38
CA GLU A 102 -20.08 0.60 -21.51
C GLU A 102 -19.75 0.34 -20.05
N GLU A 103 -19.88 -0.91 -19.58
CA GLU A 103 -19.49 -1.33 -18.23
C GLU A 103 -18.02 -1.02 -17.93
N LEU A 104 -17.11 -1.31 -18.88
CA LEU A 104 -15.70 -1.00 -18.75
C LEU A 104 -15.45 0.51 -18.71
N THR A 105 -16.13 1.28 -19.56
CA THR A 105 -16.03 2.74 -19.59
C THR A 105 -16.51 3.36 -18.28
N ASP A 106 -17.58 2.84 -17.69
CA ASP A 106 -18.07 3.25 -16.38
C ASP A 106 -17.03 3.03 -15.28
N ASN A 107 -16.35 1.87 -15.28
CA ASN A 107 -15.27 1.61 -14.32
C ASN A 107 -14.10 2.58 -14.50
N PHE A 108 -13.72 2.94 -15.73
CA PHE A 108 -12.73 3.97 -16.00
C PHE A 108 -13.16 5.34 -15.47
N GLN A 109 -14.42 5.72 -15.70
CA GLN A 109 -14.94 7.00 -15.20
C GLN A 109 -14.99 7.06 -13.68
N ARG A 110 -15.40 5.98 -13.01
CA ARG A 110 -15.40 5.88 -11.55
C ARG A 110 -13.98 6.00 -11.00
N SER A 111 -13.02 5.25 -11.53
CA SER A 111 -11.60 5.32 -11.14
C SER A 111 -11.02 6.72 -11.35
N ARG A 112 -11.34 7.36 -12.50
CA ARG A 112 -10.97 8.75 -12.76
C ARG A 112 -11.55 9.70 -11.71
N ASN A 113 -12.85 9.59 -11.43
CA ASN A 113 -13.52 10.49 -10.49
C ASN A 113 -12.98 10.33 -9.06
N THR A 114 -12.73 9.11 -8.61
CA THR A 114 -12.11 8.83 -7.31
C THR A 114 -10.69 9.39 -7.24
N SER A 115 -9.89 9.25 -8.31
CA SER A 115 -8.56 9.83 -8.39
C SER A 115 -8.58 11.35 -8.37
N LEU A 116 -9.51 12.00 -9.08
CA LEU A 116 -9.69 13.45 -9.05
C LEU A 116 -10.14 13.94 -7.67
N ALA A 117 -11.05 13.22 -7.01
CA ALA A 117 -11.49 13.54 -5.66
C ALA A 117 -10.32 13.47 -4.65
N PHE A 118 -9.48 12.44 -4.76
CA PHE A 118 -8.24 12.32 -3.99
C PHE A 118 -7.34 13.55 -4.19
N GLU A 119 -7.03 13.90 -5.44
CA GLU A 119 -6.20 15.04 -5.76
C GLU A 119 -6.80 16.36 -5.25
N GLN A 120 -8.09 16.57 -5.40
CA GLN A 120 -8.77 17.78 -4.90
C GLN A 120 -8.67 17.92 -3.37
N LYS A 121 -8.72 16.81 -2.63
CA LYS A 121 -8.59 16.81 -1.17
C LYS A 121 -7.14 16.93 -0.72
N MET A 122 -6.19 16.41 -1.48
CA MET A 122 -4.75 16.43 -1.14
C MET A 122 -4.04 17.72 -1.57
N THR A 123 -4.42 18.30 -2.70
CA THR A 123 -3.78 19.52 -3.24
C THR A 123 -3.73 20.68 -2.24
N PRO A 124 -4.80 21.02 -1.48
CA PRO A 124 -4.72 22.11 -0.50
C PRO A 124 -3.65 21.89 0.57
N TRP A 125 -3.46 20.66 1.03
CA TRP A 125 -2.45 20.31 2.03
C TRP A 125 -1.03 20.43 1.48
N THR A 126 -0.78 19.86 0.30
CA THR A 126 0.53 19.97 -0.35
C THR A 126 0.86 21.41 -0.73
N MET A 127 -0.14 22.19 -1.15
CA MET A 127 0.01 23.61 -1.45
C MET A 127 0.35 24.42 -0.18
N SER A 128 -0.34 24.14 0.93
CA SER A 128 -0.05 24.77 2.23
C SER A 128 1.38 24.49 2.70
N LEU A 129 1.85 23.26 2.56
CA LEU A 129 3.24 22.90 2.88
C LEU A 129 4.23 23.63 1.97
N ASN A 130 3.97 23.69 0.65
CA ASN A 130 4.85 24.38 -0.28
C ASN A 130 4.92 25.89 0.00
N ILE A 131 3.79 26.51 0.33
CA ILE A 131 3.73 27.92 0.72
C ILE A 131 4.50 28.14 2.03
N LEU A 132 4.30 27.29 3.02
CA LEU A 132 5.00 27.37 4.31
C LEU A 132 6.52 27.28 4.13
N TYR A 133 7.00 26.32 3.33
CA TYR A 133 8.41 26.18 3.01
C TYR A 133 8.95 27.38 2.22
N GLY A 134 8.19 27.88 1.24
CA GLY A 134 8.54 29.08 0.49
C GLY A 134 8.70 30.31 1.38
N ILE A 135 7.76 30.52 2.31
CA ILE A 135 7.85 31.61 3.31
C ILE A 135 9.06 31.39 4.23
N GLY A 136 9.30 30.16 4.67
CA GLY A 136 10.47 29.83 5.48
C GLY A 136 11.80 30.15 4.79
N ILE A 137 11.94 29.74 3.53
CA ILE A 137 13.11 30.04 2.70
C ILE A 137 13.29 31.56 2.56
N ALA A 138 12.23 32.28 2.21
CA ALA A 138 12.29 33.74 2.04
C ALA A 138 12.65 34.46 3.35
N ALA A 139 12.10 34.00 4.49
CA ALA A 139 12.40 34.56 5.81
C ALA A 139 13.86 34.33 6.21
N ILE A 140 14.36 33.09 6.05
CA ILE A 140 15.76 32.73 6.36
C ILE A 140 16.71 33.57 5.49
N PHE A 141 16.45 33.64 4.19
CA PHE A 141 17.27 34.38 3.26
C PHE A 141 17.23 35.90 3.54
N GLY A 142 16.03 36.48 3.71
CA GLY A 142 15.86 37.87 4.05
C GLY A 142 16.53 38.26 5.36
N LEU A 143 16.39 37.43 6.39
CA LEU A 143 17.06 37.66 7.67
C LEU A 143 18.58 37.55 7.55
N SER A 144 19.11 36.62 6.74
CA SER A 144 20.56 36.48 6.53
C SER A 144 21.18 37.73 5.92
N ILE A 145 20.48 38.38 4.97
CA ILE A 145 20.91 39.68 4.38
C ILE A 145 20.89 40.79 5.44
N VAL A 146 19.83 40.87 6.25
CA VAL A 146 19.76 41.90 7.31
C VAL A 146 20.87 41.72 8.34
N LEU A 147 21.19 40.47 8.71
CA LEU A 147 22.27 40.15 9.65
C LEU A 147 23.66 40.52 9.06
N GLU A 148 23.85 40.30 7.76
CA GLU A 148 25.07 40.73 7.06
C GLU A 148 25.23 42.24 7.10
N GLN A 149 24.19 43.00 6.74
CA GLN A 149 24.21 44.48 6.76
C GLN A 149 24.48 45.03 8.16
N ARG A 150 24.12 44.31 9.20
CA ARG A 150 24.42 44.66 10.61
C ARG A 150 25.82 44.22 11.06
N GLY A 151 26.59 43.57 10.20
CA GLY A 151 27.91 43.02 10.54
C GLY A 151 27.86 41.81 11.47
N ALA A 152 26.66 41.24 11.70
CA ALA A 152 26.47 40.07 12.58
C ALA A 152 26.69 38.74 11.84
N LEU A 153 26.72 38.73 10.52
CA LEU A 153 26.96 37.55 9.69
C LEU A 153 27.92 37.89 8.56
N PRO A 154 29.06 37.18 8.38
CA PRO A 154 29.94 37.36 7.24
C PRO A 154 29.25 37.05 5.91
N LEU A 155 29.59 37.79 4.82
CA LEU A 155 29.06 37.55 3.48
C LEU A 155 29.21 36.09 3.02
N ALA A 156 30.35 35.46 3.35
CA ALA A 156 30.57 34.04 3.03
C ALA A 156 29.49 33.12 3.61
N TYR A 157 28.95 33.44 4.80
CA TYR A 157 27.86 32.66 5.41
C TYR A 157 26.53 32.93 4.76
N VAL A 158 26.26 34.16 4.28
CA VAL A 158 25.05 34.44 3.49
C VAL A 158 25.04 33.63 2.20
N LEU A 159 26.19 33.52 1.53
CA LEU A 159 26.35 32.67 0.35
C LEU A 159 26.13 31.19 0.69
N GLY A 160 26.63 30.74 1.83
CA GLY A 160 26.34 29.38 2.34
C GLY A 160 24.86 29.16 2.58
N VAL A 161 24.16 30.08 3.25
CA VAL A 161 22.71 30.02 3.45
C VAL A 161 21.98 29.96 2.11
N LEU A 162 22.35 30.74 1.12
CA LEU A 162 21.76 30.75 -0.22
C LEU A 162 21.86 29.36 -0.89
N LEU A 163 22.99 28.67 -0.74
CA LEU A 163 23.19 27.33 -1.32
C LEU A 163 22.40 26.26 -0.62
N PHE A 164 22.28 26.33 0.71
CA PHE A 164 21.69 25.24 1.51
C PHE A 164 20.24 25.46 1.91
N VAL A 165 19.70 26.68 1.83
CA VAL A 165 18.32 26.96 2.29
C VAL A 165 17.27 26.22 1.48
N PHE A 166 17.52 25.99 0.18
CA PHE A 166 16.61 25.23 -0.69
C PHE A 166 16.61 23.75 -0.35
N ASP A 167 17.73 23.21 0.10
CA ASP A 167 17.86 21.80 0.50
C ASP A 167 17.40 21.54 1.94
N LEU A 168 17.17 22.58 2.74
CA LEU A 168 16.76 22.45 4.14
C LEU A 168 15.42 21.70 4.30
N PHE A 169 14.45 22.00 3.43
CA PHE A 169 13.10 21.44 3.52
C PHE A 169 12.85 20.32 2.52
N GLY A 170 13.75 20.07 1.57
CA GLY A 170 13.66 18.99 0.59
C GLY A 170 13.53 17.61 1.23
N PRO A 171 14.45 17.21 2.12
CA PRO A 171 14.40 15.95 2.85
C PRO A 171 13.13 15.78 3.69
N LEU A 172 12.64 16.86 4.31
CA LEU A 172 11.39 16.82 5.07
C LEU A 172 10.18 16.49 4.18
N LYS A 173 10.11 17.08 2.97
CA LYS A 173 9.07 16.72 1.99
C LYS A 173 9.15 15.27 1.57
N ALA A 174 10.35 14.77 1.28
CA ALA A 174 10.58 13.39 0.88
C ALA A 174 10.21 12.41 1.99
N LEU A 175 10.47 12.75 3.25
CA LEU A 175 10.11 11.94 4.41
C LEU A 175 8.62 11.63 4.49
N TYR A 176 7.74 12.58 4.12
CA TYR A 176 6.30 12.33 4.09
C TYR A 176 5.88 11.33 3.01
N GLY A 177 6.56 11.34 1.86
CA GLY A 177 6.34 10.34 0.81
C GLY A 177 6.70 8.93 1.28
N GLU A 178 7.83 8.79 1.96
CA GLU A 178 8.27 7.51 2.52
C GLU A 178 7.36 7.02 3.67
N ALA A 179 6.81 7.92 4.49
CA ALA A 179 5.86 7.55 5.53
C ALA A 179 4.58 6.89 4.96
N SER A 180 4.11 7.32 3.79
CA SER A 180 3.01 6.67 3.09
C SER A 180 3.37 5.25 2.62
N ARG A 181 4.60 5.04 2.16
CA ARG A 181 5.09 3.70 1.77
C ARG A 181 5.15 2.74 2.96
N LEU A 182 5.57 3.23 4.14
CA LEU A 182 5.54 2.43 5.37
C LEU A 182 4.14 1.94 5.72
N THR A 183 3.11 2.75 5.49
CA THR A 183 1.73 2.34 5.75
C THR A 183 1.30 1.17 4.84
N VAL A 184 1.65 1.24 3.55
CA VAL A 184 1.40 0.14 2.61
C VAL A 184 2.17 -1.12 3.00
N MET A 185 3.42 -0.95 3.42
CA MET A 185 4.25 -2.06 3.90
C MET A 185 3.67 -2.73 5.14
N ASN A 186 3.19 -1.95 6.13
CA ASN A 186 2.53 -2.51 7.31
C ASN A 186 1.30 -3.32 6.94
N ALA A 187 0.46 -2.84 6.02
CA ALA A 187 -0.69 -3.59 5.53
C ALA A 187 -0.29 -4.91 4.83
N ALA A 188 0.84 -4.94 4.11
CA ALA A 188 1.36 -6.18 3.54
C ALA A 188 1.89 -7.15 4.63
N LEU A 189 2.56 -6.63 5.65
CA LEU A 189 3.01 -7.41 6.81
C LEU A 189 1.83 -8.02 7.57
N ASP A 190 0.77 -7.24 7.82
CA ASP A 190 -0.45 -7.70 8.49
C ASP A 190 -1.10 -8.87 7.72
N ARG A 191 -1.11 -8.83 6.39
CA ARG A 191 -1.62 -9.94 5.55
C ARG A 191 -0.76 -11.19 5.64
N ILE A 192 0.56 -11.03 5.68
CA ILE A 192 1.49 -12.17 5.86
C ILE A 192 1.32 -12.76 7.25
N GLU A 193 1.23 -11.93 8.28
CA GLU A 193 1.02 -12.37 9.65
C GLU A 193 -0.31 -13.12 9.81
N ALA A 194 -1.37 -12.64 9.16
CA ALA A 194 -2.66 -13.33 9.17
C ALA A 194 -2.57 -14.75 8.61
N VAL A 195 -1.79 -14.96 7.54
CA VAL A 195 -1.58 -16.29 6.96
C VAL A 195 -0.68 -17.15 7.84
N LEU A 196 0.37 -16.59 8.44
CA LEU A 196 1.27 -17.34 9.32
C LEU A 196 0.61 -17.75 10.62
N ASN A 197 -0.36 -16.98 11.10
CA ASN A 197 -1.12 -17.27 12.31
C ASN A 197 -2.37 -18.15 12.08
N GLU A 198 -2.65 -18.49 10.79
CA GLU A 198 -3.74 -19.42 10.49
C GLU A 198 -3.46 -20.77 11.15
N PRO A 199 -4.38 -21.29 11.97
CA PRO A 199 -4.16 -22.55 12.67
C PRO A 199 -4.00 -23.70 11.67
N GLU A 200 -2.93 -24.47 11.84
CA GLU A 200 -2.73 -25.68 11.06
C GLU A 200 -3.88 -26.67 11.29
N LEU A 201 -4.27 -27.35 10.24
CA LEU A 201 -5.26 -28.43 10.36
C LEU A 201 -4.73 -29.47 11.36
N PRO A 202 -5.49 -29.81 12.40
CA PRO A 202 -5.02 -30.76 13.40
C PRO A 202 -4.80 -32.13 12.77
N ASP A 203 -3.56 -32.60 12.77
CA ASP A 203 -3.23 -33.99 12.42
C ASP A 203 -3.54 -34.89 13.61
N THR A 204 -4.82 -35.22 13.73
CA THR A 204 -5.33 -36.12 14.80
C THR A 204 -5.41 -37.56 14.37
N GLY A 205 -5.03 -37.86 13.11
CA GLY A 205 -5.10 -39.22 12.54
C GLY A 205 -4.15 -40.18 13.25
N LYS A 206 -4.68 -41.11 14.03
CA LYS A 206 -3.92 -42.16 14.71
C LYS A 206 -4.07 -43.56 14.07
N GLN A 207 -4.88 -43.63 13.01
CA GLN A 207 -5.13 -44.90 12.33
C GLN A 207 -4.18 -45.07 11.16
N HIS A 208 -3.50 -46.19 11.10
CA HIS A 208 -2.70 -46.57 9.93
C HIS A 208 -3.58 -47.38 8.96
N LEU A 209 -3.41 -47.11 7.68
CA LEU A 209 -4.02 -47.95 6.65
C LEU A 209 -3.52 -49.39 6.82
N PRO A 210 -4.42 -50.37 6.77
CA PRO A 210 -4.02 -51.79 6.82
C PRO A 210 -3.09 -52.10 5.63
N ALA A 211 -2.02 -52.83 5.89
CA ALA A 211 -0.99 -53.15 4.88
C ALA A 211 -1.55 -54.00 3.72
N GLN A 212 -2.71 -54.63 3.87
CA GLN A 212 -3.40 -55.35 2.82
C GLN A 212 -4.92 -55.10 2.91
N ALA A 213 -5.53 -54.73 1.79
CA ALA A 213 -7.00 -54.64 1.70
C ALA A 213 -7.62 -56.02 1.92
N GLN A 214 -8.64 -56.12 2.76
CA GLN A 214 -9.35 -57.36 2.98
C GLN A 214 -10.16 -57.74 1.72
N PRO A 215 -10.10 -58.97 1.25
CA PRO A 215 -10.86 -59.39 0.07
C PRO A 215 -12.36 -59.13 0.25
N GLY A 216 -12.94 -58.36 -0.70
CA GLY A 216 -14.38 -58.07 -0.70
C GLY A 216 -14.76 -56.75 -0.02
N GLN A 217 -13.83 -56.04 0.63
CA GLN A 217 -14.10 -54.72 1.13
C GLN A 217 -13.79 -53.63 0.06
N PRO A 218 -14.55 -52.54 0.05
CA PRO A 218 -14.22 -51.42 -0.81
C PRO A 218 -12.89 -50.77 -0.34
N GLU A 219 -12.09 -50.30 -1.29
CA GLU A 219 -10.82 -49.59 -0.99
C GLU A 219 -11.04 -48.23 -0.38
N VAL A 220 -12.11 -47.56 -0.82
CA VAL A 220 -12.57 -46.28 -0.24
C VAL A 220 -14.09 -46.32 -0.09
N GLN A 221 -14.59 -45.95 1.07
CA GLN A 221 -16.01 -45.89 1.36
C GLN A 221 -16.37 -44.54 2.00
N PHE A 222 -17.36 -43.89 1.41
CA PHE A 222 -18.01 -42.73 1.99
C PHE A 222 -19.33 -43.16 2.62
N ASN A 223 -19.50 -42.84 3.88
CA ASN A 223 -20.72 -43.19 4.62
C ASN A 223 -21.32 -41.90 5.17
N ASP A 224 -22.45 -41.51 4.62
CA ASP A 224 -23.24 -40.37 5.08
C ASP A 224 -22.41 -39.09 5.29
N VAL A 225 -21.56 -38.78 4.30
CA VAL A 225 -20.63 -37.65 4.39
C VAL A 225 -21.36 -36.35 4.11
N VAL A 226 -21.30 -35.46 5.10
CA VAL A 226 -21.76 -34.06 4.98
C VAL A 226 -20.55 -33.17 5.05
N PHE A 227 -20.47 -32.16 4.14
CA PHE A 227 -19.42 -31.17 4.17
C PHE A 227 -19.97 -29.78 3.87
N ALA A 228 -19.54 -28.79 4.65
CA ALA A 228 -19.91 -27.40 4.48
C ALA A 228 -18.68 -26.54 4.39
N TYR A 229 -18.73 -25.50 3.53
CA TYR A 229 -17.84 -24.36 3.59
C TYR A 229 -18.52 -23.29 4.45
N GLN A 230 -17.94 -22.96 5.60
CA GLN A 230 -18.57 -22.11 6.62
C GLN A 230 -19.96 -22.64 6.99
N ASP A 231 -21.03 -21.88 6.74
CA ASP A 231 -22.41 -22.25 7.06
C ASP A 231 -23.17 -22.86 5.87
N LYS A 232 -22.53 -23.01 4.70
CA LYS A 232 -23.18 -23.53 3.50
C LYS A 232 -22.77 -24.97 3.25
N GLU A 233 -23.70 -25.89 3.43
CA GLU A 233 -23.50 -27.28 3.05
C GLU A 233 -23.32 -27.41 1.53
N VAL A 234 -22.27 -28.16 1.13
CA VAL A 234 -21.92 -28.44 -0.27
C VAL A 234 -22.05 -29.90 -0.60
N LEU A 235 -21.80 -30.78 0.38
CA LEU A 235 -22.05 -32.22 0.27
C LEU A 235 -23.14 -32.60 1.27
N HIS A 236 -24.20 -33.20 0.77
CA HIS A 236 -25.37 -33.56 1.55
C HIS A 236 -25.50 -35.09 1.63
N HIS A 237 -25.17 -35.69 2.76
CA HIS A 237 -25.37 -37.09 3.04
C HIS A 237 -24.92 -38.05 1.92
N ILE A 238 -23.67 -37.86 1.43
CA ILE A 238 -23.14 -38.64 0.31
C ILE A 238 -22.61 -39.99 0.79
N SER A 239 -23.12 -41.07 0.18
CA SER A 239 -22.68 -42.43 0.45
C SER A 239 -22.36 -43.16 -0.84
N PHE A 240 -21.13 -43.64 -0.99
CA PHE A 240 -20.70 -44.49 -2.10
C PHE A 240 -19.44 -45.27 -1.73
N ALA A 241 -19.16 -46.33 -2.48
CA ALA A 241 -18.00 -47.17 -2.27
C ALA A 241 -17.23 -47.39 -3.58
N MET A 242 -15.91 -47.33 -3.50
CA MET A 242 -15.00 -47.61 -4.61
C MET A 242 -14.29 -48.94 -4.38
N LYS A 243 -14.41 -49.84 -5.33
CA LYS A 243 -13.75 -51.15 -5.28
C LYS A 243 -12.30 -51.04 -5.80
N LYS A 244 -11.44 -51.89 -5.29
CA LYS A 244 -10.07 -52.03 -5.79
C LYS A 244 -10.08 -52.38 -7.27
N ASP A 245 -9.12 -51.81 -8.00
CA ASP A 245 -8.93 -52.01 -9.45
C ASP A 245 -10.17 -51.63 -10.29
N SER A 246 -11.02 -50.72 -9.80
CA SER A 246 -12.16 -50.17 -10.52
C SER A 246 -12.02 -48.69 -10.80
N MET A 247 -12.62 -48.25 -11.91
CA MET A 247 -12.73 -46.81 -12.24
C MET A 247 -14.13 -46.33 -11.83
N THR A 248 -14.16 -45.28 -11.00
CA THR A 248 -15.40 -44.65 -10.58
C THR A 248 -15.43 -43.20 -11.08
N ALA A 249 -16.42 -42.82 -11.89
CA ALA A 249 -16.60 -41.48 -12.39
C ALA A 249 -17.58 -40.71 -11.49
N LEU A 250 -17.15 -39.61 -10.93
CA LEU A 250 -18.02 -38.64 -10.25
C LEU A 250 -18.50 -37.63 -11.26
N VAL A 251 -19.79 -37.61 -11.55
CA VAL A 251 -20.41 -36.68 -12.52
C VAL A 251 -21.34 -35.74 -11.79
N ARG A 252 -21.33 -34.50 -12.20
CA ARG A 252 -22.23 -33.46 -11.71
C ARG A 252 -23.01 -32.88 -12.90
N PRO A 253 -24.33 -32.63 -12.76
CA PRO A 253 -25.04 -31.84 -13.76
C PRO A 253 -24.33 -30.48 -13.89
N SER A 254 -23.95 -30.11 -15.11
CA SER A 254 -23.47 -28.76 -15.41
C SER A 254 -24.61 -27.80 -15.19
N GLY A 255 -24.51 -26.97 -14.17
CA GLY A 255 -25.43 -25.87 -13.95
C GLY A 255 -25.05 -24.67 -14.80
#